data_b7b60f8634bc3a64c002837d56d5588e
#
_entry.id   b7b60f8634bc3a64c002837d56d5588e
#
_cell.length_a   1.000
_cell.length_b   1.000
_cell.length_c   1.000
_cell.angle_alpha   90.00
_cell.angle_beta   90.00
_cell.angle_gamma   90.00
#
_symmetry.space_group_name_H-M   'P 1'
#
loop_
_entity.id
_entity.type
_entity.pdbx_description
1 polymer ?
#
loop_
_entity_poly.entity_id
_entity_poly.type
_entity_poly.pdbx_seq_one_letter_code
_entity_poly.pdbx_strand_id
1 'polypeptide(L)'
;MEHQEARQRFANRLRSIRMEKGFTQEQLAESLGKTTEHISFLERAERSPSFELILDLARVLEVPASLLLDDQYTGASRSDTVQIEPITYPLPEPAHESTPVKAKQKSAFERLKAAFRGIREAQSLADEYGINDILQDNGGKVLQVLILLGLRISPGREGNDAVDDEGNEYELKTINRSLRKNAGITTHHHLNKDILTKYRSVKAWFIAIYEGVELKEIYKVLPADLEPLFTQWEEKIEIVGPLNNPKIPMRYVRKGERVYPSETEAIRQETFDLPE
;
A
#
# COMPACT_ATOMS: atom_id res chain seq x y z
N MET A 1 4.86 -19.85 -7.97
CA MET A 1 5.74 -20.74 -7.17
C MET A 1 6.61 -19.93 -6.19
N GLU A 2 7.30 -18.88 -6.62
CA GLU A 2 8.21 -18.08 -5.76
C GLU A 2 7.58 -17.51 -4.46
N HIS A 3 6.36 -17.00 -4.51
CA HIS A 3 5.71 -16.42 -3.31
C HIS A 3 5.32 -17.48 -2.27
N GLN A 4 5.10 -18.71 -2.66
CA GLN A 4 4.77 -19.79 -1.73
C GLN A 4 6.02 -20.30 -1.01
N GLU A 5 7.13 -20.36 -1.72
CA GLU A 5 8.43 -20.72 -1.13
C GLU A 5 8.91 -19.64 -0.15
N ALA A 6 8.75 -18.37 -0.49
CA ALA A 6 9.09 -17.26 0.42
C ALA A 6 8.25 -17.30 1.71
N ARG A 7 6.94 -17.59 1.59
CA ARG A 7 6.06 -17.77 2.76
C ARG A 7 6.50 -18.96 3.62
N GLN A 8 6.86 -20.07 2.99
CA GLN A 8 7.31 -21.26 3.72
C GLN A 8 8.62 -21.00 4.48
N ARG A 9 9.56 -20.27 3.86
CA ARG A 9 10.81 -19.88 4.50
C ARG A 9 10.58 -18.98 5.70
N PHE A 10 9.75 -17.93 5.55
CA PHE A 10 9.35 -17.07 6.65
C PHE A 10 8.67 -17.86 7.78
N ALA A 11 7.73 -18.74 7.46
CA ALA A 11 7.00 -19.55 8.42
C ALA A 11 7.92 -20.43 9.27
N ASN A 12 8.84 -21.14 8.62
CA ASN A 12 9.82 -21.99 9.29
C ASN A 12 10.73 -21.16 10.22
N ARG A 13 11.13 -20.00 9.78
CA ARG A 13 12.02 -19.12 10.54
C ARG A 13 11.31 -18.49 11.74
N LEU A 14 10.11 -17.99 11.55
CA LEU A 14 9.28 -17.47 12.65
C LEU A 14 9.13 -18.52 13.74
N ARG A 15 8.79 -19.75 13.36
CA ARG A 15 8.66 -20.86 14.29
C ARG A 15 9.96 -21.19 15.03
N SER A 16 11.10 -21.21 14.32
CA SER A 16 12.41 -21.47 14.93
C SER A 16 12.78 -20.40 15.95
N ILE A 17 12.68 -19.12 15.57
CA ILE A 17 13.00 -17.99 16.46
C ILE A 17 12.06 -17.96 17.66
N ARG A 18 10.76 -18.16 17.46
CA ARG A 18 9.79 -18.22 18.56
C ARG A 18 10.16 -19.30 19.58
N MET A 19 10.48 -20.51 19.09
CA MET A 19 10.86 -21.62 19.98
C MET A 19 12.21 -21.36 20.68
N GLU A 20 13.18 -20.80 19.99
CA GLU A 20 14.48 -20.42 20.55
C GLU A 20 14.33 -19.38 21.67
N LYS A 21 13.40 -18.43 21.51
CA LYS A 21 13.07 -17.41 22.51
C LYS A 21 12.12 -17.92 23.60
N GLY A 22 11.71 -19.18 23.56
CA GLY A 22 10.88 -19.82 24.58
C GLY A 22 9.41 -19.44 24.57
N PHE A 23 8.90 -18.79 23.51
CA PHE A 23 7.50 -18.42 23.39
C PHE A 23 6.64 -19.60 22.92
N THR A 24 5.47 -19.80 23.53
CA THR A 24 4.39 -20.57 22.90
C THR A 24 3.70 -19.74 21.80
N GLN A 25 2.93 -20.37 20.91
CA GLN A 25 2.14 -19.62 19.91
C GLN A 25 1.14 -18.68 20.59
N GLU A 26 0.56 -19.08 21.72
CA GLU A 26 -0.39 -18.32 22.52
C GLU A 26 0.28 -17.09 23.14
N GLN A 27 1.44 -17.24 23.78
CA GLN A 27 2.19 -16.13 24.38
C GLN A 27 2.65 -15.11 23.33
N LEU A 28 3.09 -15.58 22.16
CA LEU A 28 3.46 -14.69 21.06
C LEU A 28 2.24 -13.94 20.52
N ALA A 29 1.10 -14.63 20.39
CA ALA A 29 -0.14 -14.03 19.95
C ALA A 29 -0.64 -12.95 20.92
N GLU A 30 -0.63 -13.24 22.21
CA GLU A 30 -1.01 -12.31 23.28
C GLU A 30 -0.12 -11.05 23.25
N SER A 31 1.21 -11.22 23.15
CA SER A 31 2.17 -10.11 23.07
C SER A 31 1.97 -9.20 21.86
N LEU A 32 1.34 -9.72 20.82
CA LEU A 32 1.07 -9.01 19.55
C LEU A 32 -0.39 -8.51 19.46
N GLY A 33 -1.23 -8.78 20.47
CA GLY A 33 -2.67 -8.50 20.39
C GLY A 33 -3.37 -9.25 19.25
N LYS A 34 -2.92 -10.47 18.94
CA LYS A 34 -3.44 -11.34 17.87
C LYS A 34 -4.02 -12.63 18.48
N THR A 35 -4.69 -13.44 17.65
CA THR A 35 -5.16 -14.76 18.07
C THR A 35 -4.10 -15.83 17.87
N THR A 36 -4.10 -16.88 18.66
CA THR A 36 -3.21 -18.04 18.50
C THR A 36 -3.32 -18.65 17.12
N GLU A 37 -4.54 -18.70 16.56
CA GLU A 37 -4.79 -19.18 15.19
C GLU A 37 -4.06 -18.34 14.14
N HIS A 38 -3.99 -17.01 14.36
CA HIS A 38 -3.28 -16.13 13.44
C HIS A 38 -1.79 -16.49 13.37
N ILE A 39 -1.13 -16.70 14.53
CA ILE A 39 0.28 -17.14 14.59
C ILE A 39 0.43 -18.53 13.96
N SER A 40 -0.50 -19.43 14.23
CA SER A 40 -0.52 -20.77 13.64
C SER A 40 -0.61 -20.74 12.10
N PHE A 41 -1.45 -19.86 11.52
CA PHE A 41 -1.55 -19.68 10.06
C PHE A 41 -0.26 -19.13 9.45
N LEU A 42 0.43 -18.22 10.14
CA LEU A 42 1.73 -17.72 9.71
C LEU A 42 2.79 -18.83 9.71
N GLU A 43 2.86 -19.63 10.78
CA GLU A 43 3.84 -20.72 10.91
C GLU A 43 3.58 -21.93 10.01
N ARG A 44 2.37 -22.06 9.46
CA ARG A 44 2.01 -23.05 8.43
C ARG A 44 2.09 -22.50 7.00
N ALA A 45 2.55 -21.26 6.83
CA ALA A 45 2.60 -20.57 5.54
C ALA A 45 1.23 -20.41 4.84
N GLU A 46 0.13 -20.51 5.58
CA GLU A 46 -1.23 -20.36 5.05
C GLU A 46 -1.59 -18.89 4.81
N ARG A 47 -0.94 -17.96 5.56
CA ARG A 47 -1.07 -16.51 5.40
C ARG A 47 0.30 -15.86 5.32
N SER A 48 0.36 -14.73 4.59
CA SER A 48 1.52 -13.83 4.61
C SER A 48 1.38 -12.84 5.75
N PRO A 49 2.45 -12.51 6.49
CA PRO A 49 2.42 -11.41 7.43
C PRO A 49 2.31 -10.08 6.68
N SER A 50 1.69 -9.07 7.30
CA SER A 50 1.87 -7.69 6.88
C SER A 50 3.27 -7.21 7.29
N PHE A 51 3.70 -6.10 6.71
CA PHE A 51 5.00 -5.52 7.06
C PHE A 51 5.06 -5.09 8.53
N GLU A 52 3.99 -4.45 9.02
CA GLU A 52 3.86 -4.03 10.42
C GLU A 52 3.97 -5.24 11.35
N LEU A 53 3.32 -6.35 10.99
CA LEU A 53 3.39 -7.58 11.79
C LEU A 53 4.81 -8.16 11.82
N ILE A 54 5.59 -8.02 10.75
CA ILE A 54 7.01 -8.42 10.76
C ILE A 54 7.81 -7.57 11.74
N LEU A 55 7.58 -6.26 11.78
CA LEU A 55 8.23 -5.35 12.72
C LEU A 55 7.81 -5.64 14.16
N ASP A 56 6.53 -5.89 14.40
CA ASP A 56 6.00 -6.25 15.72
C ASP A 56 6.57 -7.59 16.20
N LEU A 57 6.63 -8.60 15.32
CA LEU A 57 7.27 -9.88 15.59
C LEU A 57 8.76 -9.71 15.94
N ALA A 58 9.48 -8.90 15.18
CA ALA A 58 10.90 -8.61 15.42
C ALA A 58 11.12 -7.95 16.79
N ARG A 59 10.25 -7.01 17.16
CA ARG A 59 10.29 -6.31 18.45
C ARG A 59 9.98 -7.25 19.61
N VAL A 60 8.89 -8.04 19.52
CA VAL A 60 8.47 -8.96 20.58
C VAL A 60 9.48 -10.10 20.77
N LEU A 61 10.05 -10.60 19.68
CA LEU A 61 11.05 -11.66 19.70
C LEU A 61 12.48 -11.14 19.98
N GLU A 62 12.64 -9.82 20.08
CA GLU A 62 13.93 -9.14 20.28
C GLU A 62 14.99 -9.58 19.26
N VAL A 63 14.62 -9.58 17.99
CA VAL A 63 15.51 -9.91 16.88
C VAL A 63 15.42 -8.82 15.80
N PRO A 64 16.49 -8.61 15.01
CA PRO A 64 16.38 -7.76 13.82
C PRO A 64 15.32 -8.30 12.85
N ALA A 65 14.50 -7.44 12.28
CA ALA A 65 13.47 -7.84 11.29
C ALA A 65 14.10 -8.55 10.07
N SER A 66 15.35 -8.22 9.73
CA SER A 66 16.14 -8.91 8.72
C SER A 66 16.29 -10.40 9.01
N LEU A 67 16.38 -10.79 10.28
CA LEU A 67 16.51 -12.20 10.67
C LEU A 67 15.26 -13.00 10.33
N LEU A 68 14.07 -12.40 10.37
CA LEU A 68 12.82 -13.03 9.96
C LEU A 68 12.71 -13.18 8.43
N LEU A 69 13.48 -12.42 7.65
CA LEU A 69 13.42 -12.33 6.20
C LEU A 69 14.68 -12.89 5.49
N ASP A 70 15.73 -13.28 6.22
CA ASP A 70 17.02 -13.72 5.65
C ASP A 70 16.90 -15.12 5.02
N ASP A 71 17.35 -15.28 3.79
CA ASP A 71 17.34 -16.53 3.04
C ASP A 71 18.44 -17.55 3.48
N GLN A 72 19.41 -17.11 4.27
CA GLN A 72 20.60 -17.90 4.61
C GLN A 72 20.56 -18.51 6.03
N TYR A 73 19.56 -18.19 6.85
CA TYR A 73 19.48 -18.71 8.20
C TYR A 73 18.97 -20.17 8.22
N THR A 74 19.86 -21.11 8.18
CA THR A 74 19.61 -22.48 8.61
C THR A 74 19.90 -22.52 10.11
N GLY A 75 18.84 -22.68 10.92
CA GLY A 75 18.98 -22.82 12.37
C GLY A 75 19.95 -23.96 12.71
N ALA A 76 21.18 -23.60 12.99
CA ALA A 76 22.23 -24.49 13.44
C ALA A 76 22.86 -23.95 14.71
N SER A 77 22.70 -24.74 15.76
CA SER A 77 23.65 -25.02 16.82
C SER A 77 24.63 -23.92 17.26
N ARG A 78 24.43 -23.56 18.51
CA ARG A 78 25.43 -23.29 19.57
C ARG A 78 26.90 -23.26 19.16
N SER A 79 27.55 -22.20 19.68
CA SER A 79 28.97 -22.03 20.01
C SER A 79 29.92 -22.05 18.82
N ASP A 80 30.20 -20.84 18.35
CA ASP A 80 31.61 -20.50 18.11
C ASP A 80 31.80 -19.03 18.43
N THR A 81 32.55 -18.79 19.47
CA THR A 81 33.12 -17.51 19.86
C THR A 81 34.07 -17.10 18.75
N VAL A 82 33.61 -16.20 17.87
CA VAL A 82 34.48 -15.60 16.87
C VAL A 82 35.49 -14.70 17.62
N GLN A 83 36.68 -15.16 17.75
CA GLN A 83 37.83 -14.32 18.15
C GLN A 83 38.04 -13.33 17.00
N ILE A 84 37.84 -12.04 17.29
CA ILE A 84 38.20 -10.97 16.38
C ILE A 84 39.72 -10.76 16.47
N GLU A 85 40.46 -11.28 15.49
CA GLU A 85 41.84 -10.88 15.31
C GLU A 85 41.92 -9.46 14.75
N PRO A 86 42.87 -8.62 15.21
CA PRO A 86 42.99 -7.27 14.69
C PRO A 86 43.46 -7.29 13.24
N ILE A 87 42.65 -6.73 12.36
CA ILE A 87 42.97 -6.56 10.94
C ILE A 87 44.09 -5.52 10.81
N THR A 88 45.31 -5.96 10.56
CA THR A 88 46.42 -5.13 10.12
C THR A 88 46.25 -4.83 8.63
N TYR A 89 46.07 -3.56 8.29
CA TYR A 89 46.02 -3.11 6.90
C TYR A 89 47.44 -3.07 6.32
N PRO A 90 47.80 -3.78 5.23
CA PRO A 90 49.00 -3.53 4.48
C PRO A 90 48.88 -2.22 3.69
N LEU A 91 49.97 -1.43 3.71
CA LEU A 91 50.11 -0.20 2.92
C LEU A 91 49.95 -0.51 1.42
N PRO A 92 49.39 0.39 0.61
CA PRO A 92 49.16 0.12 -0.80
C PRO A 92 50.47 0.10 -1.60
N GLU A 93 50.69 -0.95 -2.37
CA GLU A 93 51.67 -1.00 -3.45
C GLU A 93 51.22 -0.18 -4.67
N PRO A 94 52.15 0.34 -5.49
CA PRO A 94 51.81 1.28 -6.57
C PRO A 94 51.04 0.61 -7.71
N ALA A 95 50.18 1.41 -8.29
CA ALA A 95 49.17 1.08 -9.28
C ALA A 95 49.67 0.27 -10.49
N HIS A 96 49.16 -0.91 -10.68
CA HIS A 96 49.03 -1.56 -11.98
C HIS A 96 47.63 -1.29 -12.54
N GLU A 97 47.55 -1.08 -13.85
CA GLU A 97 46.43 -0.67 -14.68
C GLU A 97 45.06 -1.25 -14.28
N SER A 98 44.13 -0.33 -14.10
CA SER A 98 42.76 -0.59 -13.63
C SER A 98 41.92 -1.28 -14.70
N THR A 99 41.65 -2.54 -14.49
CA THR A 99 40.43 -3.18 -15.03
C THR A 99 39.20 -2.45 -14.48
N PRO A 100 38.16 -2.13 -15.25
CA PRO A 100 37.02 -1.39 -14.74
C PRO A 100 36.34 -2.19 -13.65
N VAL A 101 36.39 -1.67 -12.42
CA VAL A 101 35.69 -2.22 -11.25
C VAL A 101 34.20 -2.16 -11.54
N LYS A 102 33.57 -3.30 -11.82
CA LYS A 102 32.10 -3.42 -11.83
C LYS A 102 31.60 -2.85 -10.52
N ALA A 103 30.89 -1.72 -10.59
CA ALA A 103 30.28 -1.11 -9.41
C ALA A 103 29.50 -2.18 -8.63
N LYS A 104 29.87 -2.40 -7.38
CA LYS A 104 29.26 -3.43 -6.52
C LYS A 104 27.77 -3.15 -6.44
N GLN A 105 26.96 -3.98 -7.06
CA GLN A 105 25.52 -3.81 -7.10
C GLN A 105 24.98 -3.83 -5.67
N LYS A 106 24.30 -2.75 -5.25
CA LYS A 106 23.72 -2.64 -3.90
C LYS A 106 22.83 -3.84 -3.60
N SER A 107 22.92 -4.40 -2.40
CA SER A 107 22.05 -5.49 -1.97
C SER A 107 20.56 -5.09 -2.04
N ALA A 108 19.67 -6.06 -2.13
CA ALA A 108 18.22 -5.80 -2.10
C ALA A 108 17.82 -5.02 -0.84
N PHE A 109 18.44 -5.31 0.31
CA PHE A 109 18.21 -4.61 1.57
C PHE A 109 18.67 -3.13 1.52
N GLU A 110 19.85 -2.84 0.96
CA GLU A 110 20.32 -1.45 0.81
C GLU A 110 19.43 -0.64 -0.14
N ARG A 111 18.94 -1.28 -1.21
CA ARG A 111 17.98 -0.67 -2.13
C ARG A 111 16.65 -0.38 -1.44
N LEU A 112 16.15 -1.34 -0.66
CA LEU A 112 14.92 -1.18 0.12
C LEU A 112 15.06 -0.07 1.17
N LYS A 113 16.16 -0.06 1.93
CA LYS A 113 16.45 0.99 2.93
C LYS A 113 16.51 2.38 2.30
N ALA A 114 17.06 2.50 1.10
CA ALA A 114 17.06 3.78 0.37
C ALA A 114 15.63 4.20 -0.04
N ALA A 115 14.80 3.27 -0.55
CA ALA A 115 13.42 3.55 -0.91
C ALA A 115 12.56 3.99 0.29
N PHE A 116 12.79 3.43 1.48
CA PHE A 116 12.06 3.81 2.70
C PHE A 116 12.34 5.23 3.19
N ARG A 117 13.40 5.90 2.72
CA ARG A 117 13.58 7.34 3.01
C ARG A 117 12.48 8.16 2.35
N GLY A 118 12.23 7.95 1.05
CA GLY A 118 11.15 8.62 0.35
C GLY A 118 9.76 8.27 0.90
N ILE A 119 9.55 7.03 1.35
CA ILE A 119 8.29 6.64 2.01
C ILE A 119 8.10 7.40 3.32
N ARG A 120 9.14 7.61 4.14
CA ARG A 120 9.01 8.41 5.37
C ARG A 120 8.76 9.88 5.11
N GLU A 121 9.37 10.44 4.08
CA GLU A 121 9.09 11.84 3.65
C GLU A 121 7.64 11.97 3.17
N ALA A 122 7.18 11.00 2.37
CA ALA A 122 5.80 10.95 1.93
C ALA A 122 4.81 10.73 3.11
N GLN A 123 5.18 9.94 4.13
CA GLN A 123 4.37 9.77 5.34
C GLN A 123 4.28 11.10 6.13
N SER A 124 5.39 11.81 6.28
CA SER A 124 5.36 13.12 6.95
C SER A 124 4.40 14.09 6.26
N LEU A 125 4.39 14.09 4.93
CA LEU A 125 3.42 14.89 4.16
C LEU A 125 1.98 14.35 4.33
N ALA A 126 1.80 13.03 4.38
CA ALA A 126 0.49 12.40 4.57
C ALA A 126 -0.13 12.75 5.92
N ASP A 127 0.67 12.87 6.98
CA ASP A 127 0.24 13.26 8.31
C ASP A 127 -0.40 14.67 8.31
N GLU A 128 0.12 15.61 7.50
CA GLU A 128 -0.44 16.96 7.32
C GLU A 128 -1.84 16.93 6.68
N TYR A 129 -2.14 15.89 5.91
CA TYR A 129 -3.43 15.65 5.26
C TYR A 129 -4.35 14.70 6.03
N GLY A 130 -3.96 14.27 7.24
CA GLY A 130 -4.76 13.38 8.08
C GLY A 130 -4.71 11.90 7.67
N ILE A 131 -3.71 11.49 6.88
CA ILE A 131 -3.50 10.09 6.45
C ILE A 131 -2.47 9.45 7.37
N ASN A 132 -2.93 8.58 8.28
CA ASN A 132 -2.09 7.96 9.30
C ASN A 132 -1.08 6.94 8.75
N ASP A 133 -1.38 6.30 7.62
CA ASP A 133 -0.49 5.31 6.98
C ASP A 133 -0.61 5.39 5.45
N ILE A 134 0.46 5.86 4.83
CA ILE A 134 0.54 6.01 3.37
C ILE A 134 0.48 4.66 2.62
N LEU A 135 0.81 3.56 3.29
CA LEU A 135 0.84 2.22 2.71
C LEU A 135 -0.49 1.47 2.88
N GLN A 136 -1.35 1.91 3.82
CA GLN A 136 -2.68 1.34 4.03
C GLN A 136 -3.73 1.98 3.12
N ASP A 137 -4.78 1.21 2.79
CA ASP A 137 -6.02 1.65 2.13
C ASP A 137 -5.83 2.61 0.93
N ASN A 138 -4.75 2.43 0.18
CA ASN A 138 -4.32 3.32 -0.89
C ASN A 138 -3.90 4.73 -0.42
N GLY A 139 -3.49 4.91 0.85
CA GLY A 139 -3.14 6.21 1.45
C GLY A 139 -2.29 7.11 0.55
N GLY A 140 -1.22 6.57 -0.06
CA GLY A 140 -0.38 7.33 -0.98
C GLY A 140 -1.07 7.79 -2.27
N LYS A 141 -2.06 7.04 -2.76
CA LYS A 141 -2.86 7.44 -3.93
C LYS A 141 -3.89 8.50 -3.55
N VAL A 142 -4.51 8.34 -2.39
CA VAL A 142 -5.44 9.33 -1.83
C VAL A 142 -4.71 10.64 -1.58
N LEU A 143 -3.54 10.62 -0.94
CA LEU A 143 -2.70 11.80 -0.72
C LEU A 143 -2.42 12.56 -2.04
N GLN A 144 -2.02 11.84 -3.08
CA GLN A 144 -1.75 12.44 -4.38
C GLN A 144 -2.97 13.14 -4.97
N VAL A 145 -4.15 12.52 -4.87
CA VAL A 145 -5.43 13.12 -5.34
C VAL A 145 -5.79 14.35 -4.52
N LEU A 146 -5.66 14.29 -3.19
CA LEU A 146 -5.94 15.43 -2.30
C LEU A 146 -5.07 16.65 -2.64
N ILE A 147 -3.75 16.42 -2.80
CA ILE A 147 -2.80 17.50 -3.14
C ILE A 147 -3.13 18.13 -4.50
N LEU A 148 -3.37 17.30 -5.52
CA LEU A 148 -3.65 17.77 -6.88
C LEU A 148 -4.96 18.56 -6.98
N LEU A 149 -5.94 18.24 -6.15
CA LEU A 149 -7.26 18.86 -6.18
C LEU A 149 -7.46 19.94 -5.10
N GLY A 150 -6.47 20.17 -4.23
CA GLY A 150 -6.57 21.12 -3.12
C GLY A 150 -7.61 20.70 -2.08
N LEU A 151 -7.73 19.38 -1.83
CA LEU A 151 -8.69 18.82 -0.89
C LEU A 151 -8.00 18.33 0.38
N ARG A 152 -8.80 18.07 1.42
CA ARG A 152 -8.37 17.44 2.69
C ARG A 152 -9.27 16.27 3.03
N ILE A 153 -8.80 15.35 3.85
CA ILE A 153 -9.65 14.28 4.40
C ILE A 153 -10.77 14.90 5.23
N SER A 154 -11.98 14.40 5.04
CA SER A 154 -13.12 14.79 5.87
C SER A 154 -12.89 14.38 7.32
N PRO A 155 -13.06 15.27 8.30
CA PRO A 155 -12.89 14.94 9.71
C PRO A 155 -14.02 13.98 10.15
N GLY A 156 -13.64 12.81 10.67
CA GLY A 156 -14.56 11.82 11.22
C GLY A 156 -14.70 10.56 10.37
N ARG A 157 -15.26 9.49 10.98
CA ARG A 157 -15.45 8.19 10.30
C ARG A 157 -16.75 8.09 9.50
N GLU A 158 -17.66 9.05 9.66
CA GLU A 158 -19.01 9.00 9.08
C GLU A 158 -19.22 9.97 7.91
N GLY A 159 -18.20 10.75 7.54
CA GLY A 159 -18.26 11.71 6.42
C GLY A 159 -17.97 11.07 5.07
N ASN A 160 -18.11 11.86 4.01
CA ASN A 160 -17.57 11.56 2.70
C ASN A 160 -16.03 11.65 2.73
N ASP A 161 -15.36 11.13 1.72
CA ASP A 161 -13.90 10.91 1.75
C ASP A 161 -13.08 12.21 1.87
N ALA A 162 -13.53 13.33 1.28
CA ALA A 162 -12.77 14.57 1.27
C ALA A 162 -13.64 15.84 1.31
N VAL A 163 -13.02 16.96 1.72
CA VAL A 163 -13.62 18.31 1.76
C VAL A 163 -12.70 19.34 1.14
N ASP A 164 -13.28 20.40 0.56
CA ASP A 164 -12.54 21.60 0.17
C ASP A 164 -12.52 22.66 1.30
N ASP A 165 -11.84 23.79 1.07
CA ASP A 165 -11.76 24.89 2.05
C ASP A 165 -13.12 25.60 2.28
N GLU A 166 -14.10 25.42 1.40
CA GLU A 166 -15.46 25.92 1.53
C GLU A 166 -16.38 24.96 2.30
N GLY A 167 -15.89 23.77 2.67
CA GLY A 167 -16.64 22.72 3.36
C GLY A 167 -17.54 21.88 2.45
N ASN A 168 -17.36 21.95 1.12
CA ASN A 168 -18.06 21.05 0.23
C ASN A 168 -17.44 19.64 0.31
N GLU A 169 -18.28 18.62 0.34
CA GLU A 169 -17.90 17.24 0.46
C GLU A 169 -17.77 16.55 -0.91
N TYR A 170 -16.80 15.64 -1.00
CA TYR A 170 -16.47 14.89 -2.19
C TYR A 170 -16.26 13.41 -1.86
N GLU A 171 -16.67 12.55 -2.78
CA GLU A 171 -16.34 11.12 -2.73
C GLU A 171 -15.10 10.84 -3.57
N LEU A 172 -14.12 10.13 -3.00
CA LEU A 172 -12.89 9.75 -3.70
C LEU A 172 -12.87 8.25 -3.99
N LYS A 173 -12.55 7.89 -5.22
CA LYS A 173 -12.33 6.49 -5.59
C LYS A 173 -11.06 6.35 -6.42
N THR A 174 -10.29 5.33 -6.13
CA THR A 174 -9.09 4.97 -6.89
C THR A 174 -9.27 3.62 -7.56
N ILE A 175 -8.76 3.47 -8.78
CA ILE A 175 -8.73 2.20 -9.50
C ILE A 175 -7.35 1.97 -10.11
N ASN A 176 -6.79 0.76 -9.94
CA ASN A 176 -5.56 0.35 -10.60
C ASN A 176 -5.88 -0.55 -11.80
N ARG A 177 -5.68 -0.05 -13.01
CA ARG A 177 -5.98 -0.76 -14.27
C ARG A 177 -4.96 -1.85 -14.61
N SER A 178 -3.75 -1.81 -14.06
CA SER A 178 -2.75 -2.87 -14.24
C SER A 178 -3.23 -4.20 -13.66
N LEU A 179 -4.07 -4.17 -12.62
CA LEU A 179 -4.60 -5.37 -11.97
C LEU A 179 -5.81 -5.96 -12.69
N ARG A 180 -6.68 -5.11 -13.27
CA ARG A 180 -7.92 -5.53 -13.95
C ARG A 180 -8.34 -4.52 -15.02
N LYS A 181 -8.04 -4.82 -16.27
CA LYS A 181 -8.29 -3.91 -17.43
C LYS A 181 -9.74 -3.44 -17.59
N ASN A 182 -10.73 -4.25 -17.22
CA ASN A 182 -12.16 -3.98 -17.41
C ASN A 182 -12.96 -3.90 -16.11
N ALA A 183 -12.31 -3.73 -14.96
CA ALA A 183 -13.02 -3.61 -13.69
C ALA A 183 -13.74 -2.26 -13.58
N GLY A 184 -15.00 -2.26 -13.16
CA GLY A 184 -15.68 -1.06 -12.68
C GLY A 184 -15.13 -0.64 -11.32
N ILE A 185 -15.40 0.60 -10.93
CA ILE A 185 -15.00 1.18 -9.65
C ILE A 185 -15.86 0.58 -8.54
N THR A 186 -15.23 -0.07 -7.57
CA THR A 186 -15.90 -0.60 -6.38
C THR A 186 -16.35 0.55 -5.49
N THR A 187 -17.56 0.47 -4.98
CA THR A 187 -18.14 1.46 -4.08
C THR A 187 -18.07 0.95 -2.62
N HIS A 188 -19.19 0.87 -1.93
CA HIS A 188 -19.25 0.49 -0.53
C HIS A 188 -19.48 -1.01 -0.32
N HIS A 189 -18.92 -1.55 0.76
CA HIS A 189 -19.01 -2.98 1.10
C HIS A 189 -20.44 -3.44 1.42
N HIS A 190 -21.23 -2.58 2.05
CA HIS A 190 -22.65 -2.81 2.36
C HIS A 190 -23.43 -1.57 1.96
N LEU A 191 -23.60 -1.36 0.64
CA LEU A 191 -24.36 -0.21 0.14
C LEU A 191 -25.83 -0.33 0.53
N ASN A 192 -26.31 0.60 1.33
CA ASN A 192 -27.70 0.75 1.77
C ASN A 192 -28.26 2.12 1.32
N LYS A 193 -29.52 2.40 1.67
CA LYS A 193 -30.19 3.68 1.31
C LYS A 193 -29.50 4.90 1.91
N ASP A 194 -29.01 4.81 3.14
CA ASP A 194 -28.36 5.93 3.82
C ASP A 194 -27.03 6.31 3.11
N ILE A 195 -26.27 5.31 2.70
CA ILE A 195 -25.03 5.52 1.94
C ILE A 195 -25.35 6.07 0.55
N LEU A 196 -26.42 5.60 -0.12
CA LEU A 196 -26.86 6.17 -1.39
C LEU A 196 -27.25 7.63 -1.25
N THR A 197 -27.91 8.02 -0.15
CA THR A 197 -28.25 9.40 0.13
C THR A 197 -26.98 10.25 0.29
N LYS A 198 -25.96 9.75 1.04
CA LYS A 198 -24.66 10.42 1.14
C LYS A 198 -23.99 10.55 -0.23
N TYR A 199 -24.02 9.53 -1.06
CA TYR A 199 -23.47 9.55 -2.42
C TYR A 199 -24.12 10.59 -3.35
N ARG A 200 -25.40 10.87 -3.15
CA ARG A 200 -26.14 11.90 -3.88
C ARG A 200 -25.85 13.31 -3.38
N SER A 201 -25.47 13.46 -2.10
CA SER A 201 -25.28 14.77 -1.45
C SER A 201 -23.92 15.41 -1.71
N VAL A 202 -22.91 14.65 -2.16
CA VAL A 202 -21.60 15.19 -2.44
C VAL A 202 -21.62 16.17 -3.62
N LYS A 203 -20.74 17.17 -3.59
CA LYS A 203 -20.57 18.13 -4.70
C LYS A 203 -20.12 17.45 -5.99
N ALA A 204 -19.22 16.49 -5.88
CA ALA A 204 -18.77 15.63 -6.98
C ALA A 204 -18.07 14.37 -6.46
N TRP A 205 -17.87 13.42 -7.36
CA TRP A 205 -17.01 12.26 -7.21
C TRP A 205 -15.71 12.51 -7.95
N PHE A 206 -14.58 12.25 -7.33
CA PHE A 206 -13.30 12.20 -8.01
C PHE A 206 -12.85 10.74 -8.15
N ILE A 207 -12.65 10.31 -9.38
CA ILE A 207 -12.27 8.94 -9.71
C ILE A 207 -10.89 8.97 -10.34
N ALA A 208 -9.89 8.51 -9.60
CA ALA A 208 -8.50 8.49 -10.02
C ALA A 208 -8.11 7.13 -10.59
N ILE A 209 -7.53 7.15 -11.79
CA ILE A 209 -7.13 5.96 -12.55
C ILE A 209 -5.61 5.84 -12.50
N TYR A 210 -5.14 4.70 -12.01
CA TYR A 210 -3.72 4.36 -11.87
C TYR A 210 -3.31 3.20 -12.75
N GLU A 211 -2.05 3.21 -13.16
CA GLU A 211 -1.33 2.05 -13.68
C GLU A 211 -0.14 1.77 -12.76
N GLY A 212 -0.24 0.68 -11.97
CA GLY A 212 0.70 0.44 -10.86
C GLY A 212 0.59 1.52 -9.79
N VAL A 213 1.66 2.30 -9.64
CA VAL A 213 1.75 3.44 -8.72
C VAL A 213 1.57 4.79 -9.42
N GLU A 214 1.52 4.82 -10.74
CA GLU A 214 1.44 6.03 -11.53
C GLU A 214 0.00 6.46 -11.74
N LEU A 215 -0.31 7.70 -11.39
CA LEU A 215 -1.58 8.34 -11.70
C LEU A 215 -1.63 8.68 -13.19
N LYS A 216 -2.69 8.23 -13.87
CA LYS A 216 -2.90 8.48 -15.30
C LYS A 216 -3.98 9.51 -15.55
N GLU A 217 -5.13 9.39 -14.87
CA GLU A 217 -6.28 10.26 -15.10
C GLU A 217 -7.05 10.48 -13.80
N ILE A 218 -7.65 11.65 -13.64
CA ILE A 218 -8.70 11.92 -12.66
C ILE A 218 -9.92 12.45 -13.39
N TYR A 219 -11.08 11.86 -13.10
CA TYR A 219 -12.36 12.31 -13.58
C TYR A 219 -13.20 12.88 -12.44
N LYS A 220 -13.77 14.06 -12.68
CA LYS A 220 -14.82 14.64 -11.85
C LYS A 220 -16.17 14.23 -12.41
N VAL A 221 -16.95 13.50 -11.64
CA VAL A 221 -18.26 12.98 -12.03
C VAL A 221 -19.30 13.55 -11.10
N LEU A 222 -20.35 14.15 -11.65
CA LEU A 222 -21.44 14.70 -10.83
C LEU A 222 -22.37 13.56 -10.36
N PRO A 223 -22.98 13.67 -9.14
CA PRO A 223 -23.99 12.70 -8.71
C PRO A 223 -25.12 12.51 -9.71
N ALA A 224 -25.53 13.57 -10.40
CA ALA A 224 -26.54 13.52 -11.45
C ALA A 224 -26.18 12.59 -12.62
N ASP A 225 -24.89 12.48 -12.97
CA ASP A 225 -24.42 11.57 -14.01
C ASP A 225 -24.47 10.09 -13.58
N LEU A 226 -24.49 9.85 -12.26
CA LEU A 226 -24.57 8.53 -11.64
C LEU A 226 -26.01 8.16 -11.24
N GLU A 227 -26.95 9.10 -11.29
CA GLU A 227 -28.33 8.89 -10.83
C GLU A 227 -29.04 7.68 -11.47
N PRO A 228 -28.89 7.39 -12.77
CA PRO A 228 -29.48 6.18 -13.35
C PRO A 228 -28.97 4.88 -12.70
N LEU A 229 -27.72 4.91 -12.20
CA LEU A 229 -27.12 3.79 -11.50
C LEU A 229 -27.56 3.74 -10.03
N PHE A 230 -27.67 4.88 -9.38
CA PHE A 230 -28.15 4.99 -8.00
C PHE A 230 -29.62 4.53 -7.88
N THR A 231 -30.49 4.93 -8.80
CA THR A 231 -31.86 4.47 -8.87
C THR A 231 -31.92 2.94 -9.02
N GLN A 232 -31.13 2.37 -9.94
CA GLN A 232 -31.07 0.92 -10.12
C GLN A 232 -30.62 0.20 -8.84
N TRP A 233 -29.66 0.77 -8.12
CA TRP A 233 -29.20 0.18 -6.87
C TRP A 233 -30.23 0.32 -5.75
N GLU A 234 -30.93 1.44 -5.68
CA GLU A 234 -31.99 1.68 -4.70
C GLU A 234 -33.15 0.68 -4.86
N GLU A 235 -33.63 0.46 -6.09
CA GLU A 235 -34.60 -0.57 -6.40
C GLU A 235 -34.14 -1.98 -5.97
N LYS A 236 -32.89 -2.31 -6.23
CA LYS A 236 -32.32 -3.60 -5.79
C LYS A 236 -32.23 -3.71 -4.26
N ILE A 237 -31.84 -2.63 -3.58
CA ILE A 237 -31.77 -2.61 -2.11
C ILE A 237 -33.15 -2.86 -1.51
N GLU A 238 -34.21 -2.35 -2.11
CA GLU A 238 -35.59 -2.61 -1.66
C GLU A 238 -35.99 -4.09 -1.72
N ILE A 239 -35.48 -4.82 -2.71
CA ILE A 239 -35.83 -6.22 -2.94
C ILE A 239 -34.94 -7.17 -2.14
N VAL A 240 -33.62 -6.95 -2.14
CA VAL A 240 -32.65 -7.93 -1.61
C VAL A 240 -31.87 -7.43 -0.38
N GLY A 241 -32.12 -6.21 0.09
CA GLY A 241 -31.34 -5.57 1.13
C GLY A 241 -30.01 -4.99 0.62
N PRO A 242 -29.09 -4.66 1.53
CA PRO A 242 -27.82 -3.99 1.19
C PRO A 242 -27.02 -4.72 0.11
N LEU A 243 -26.47 -3.98 -0.85
CA LEU A 243 -25.68 -4.52 -1.94
C LEU A 243 -24.20 -4.62 -1.56
N ASN A 244 -23.59 -5.74 -1.90
CA ASN A 244 -22.18 -5.97 -1.63
C ASN A 244 -21.32 -5.49 -2.80
N ASN A 245 -20.51 -4.44 -2.58
CA ASN A 245 -19.54 -3.90 -3.53
C ASN A 245 -20.10 -3.65 -4.95
N PRO A 246 -21.25 -2.95 -5.11
CA PRO A 246 -21.71 -2.61 -6.44
C PRO A 246 -20.67 -1.72 -7.14
N LYS A 247 -20.62 -1.82 -8.47
CA LYS A 247 -19.55 -1.17 -9.24
C LYS A 247 -20.08 -0.11 -10.16
N ILE A 248 -19.38 1.02 -10.23
CA ILE A 248 -19.61 2.04 -11.24
C ILE A 248 -18.87 1.62 -12.52
N PRO A 249 -19.58 1.35 -13.63
CA PRO A 249 -18.94 1.04 -14.91
C PRO A 249 -18.17 2.24 -15.45
N MET A 250 -17.04 2.00 -16.12
CA MET A 250 -16.19 3.05 -16.70
C MET A 250 -16.92 3.97 -17.67
N ARG A 251 -17.97 3.50 -18.32
CA ARG A 251 -18.81 4.34 -19.22
C ARG A 251 -19.45 5.54 -18.50
N TYR A 252 -19.74 5.43 -17.20
CA TYR A 252 -20.24 6.55 -16.39
C TYR A 252 -19.12 7.50 -16.02
N VAL A 253 -17.95 6.97 -15.65
CA VAL A 253 -16.77 7.77 -15.29
C VAL A 253 -16.33 8.66 -16.45
N ARG A 254 -16.28 8.10 -17.67
CA ARG A 254 -15.85 8.82 -18.87
C ARG A 254 -16.84 9.88 -19.38
N LYS A 255 -18.04 9.95 -18.80
CA LYS A 255 -18.98 11.07 -19.05
C LYS A 255 -18.60 12.31 -18.23
N GLY A 256 -17.88 12.12 -17.12
CA GLY A 256 -17.41 13.22 -16.30
C GLY A 256 -16.31 14.02 -16.96
N GLU A 257 -15.98 15.14 -16.36
CA GLU A 257 -14.89 16.01 -16.75
C GLU A 257 -13.54 15.37 -16.38
N ARG A 258 -12.59 15.26 -17.33
CA ARG A 258 -11.23 14.86 -17.02
C ARG A 258 -10.48 16.06 -16.47
N VAL A 259 -10.15 16.03 -15.18
CA VAL A 259 -9.46 17.12 -14.46
C VAL A 259 -7.95 16.91 -14.33
N TYR A 260 -7.47 15.68 -14.61
CA TYR A 260 -6.04 15.36 -14.67
C TYR A 260 -5.77 14.29 -15.76
N PRO A 261 -4.67 14.39 -16.56
CA PRO A 261 -3.90 15.62 -16.69
C PRO A 261 -4.77 16.75 -17.21
N SER A 262 -4.49 17.98 -16.78
CA SER A 262 -5.14 19.15 -17.37
C SER A 262 -4.74 19.26 -18.85
N GLU A 263 -5.54 19.93 -19.68
CA GLU A 263 -5.21 20.13 -21.08
C GLU A 263 -3.81 20.75 -21.25
N THR A 264 -3.42 21.65 -20.36
CA THR A 264 -2.11 22.31 -20.37
C THR A 264 -0.96 21.35 -19.99
N GLU A 265 -1.18 20.40 -19.10
CA GLU A 265 -0.19 19.38 -18.70
C GLU A 265 -0.06 18.27 -19.75
N ALA A 266 -1.16 17.88 -20.38
CA ALA A 266 -1.15 16.92 -21.49
C ALA A 266 -0.27 17.43 -22.66
N ILE A 267 -0.40 18.69 -23.02
CA ILE A 267 0.43 19.34 -24.07
C ILE A 267 1.91 19.36 -23.66
N ARG A 268 2.23 19.60 -22.38
CA ARG A 268 3.63 19.58 -21.89
C ARG A 268 4.24 18.17 -21.91
N GLN A 269 3.47 17.14 -21.58
CA GLN A 269 3.93 15.76 -21.62
C GLN A 269 4.19 15.30 -23.07
N GLU A 270 3.29 15.60 -24.01
CA GLU A 270 3.49 15.30 -25.43
C GLU A 270 4.69 16.00 -26.06
N THR A 271 5.05 17.21 -25.59
CA THR A 271 6.25 17.91 -26.06
C THR A 271 7.55 17.41 -25.45
N PHE A 272 7.50 16.70 -24.30
CA PHE A 272 8.70 16.14 -23.65
C PHE A 272 9.05 14.73 -24.17
N ASP A 273 8.08 14.01 -24.72
CA ASP A 273 8.22 12.66 -25.27
C ASP A 273 8.56 12.63 -26.77
N LEU A 274 8.80 13.77 -27.40
CA LEU A 274 9.29 13.81 -28.77
C LEU A 274 10.80 13.48 -28.76
N PRO A 275 11.24 12.42 -29.44
CA PRO A 275 12.68 12.13 -29.60
C PRO A 275 13.36 13.25 -30.39
N GLU A 276 14.52 13.73 -29.86
CA GLU A 276 15.45 14.63 -30.61
C GLU A 276 16.00 13.96 -31.87
#